data_e3492effd7834c20d289e9c8001e7cef
#
_entry.id   e3492effd7834c20d289e9c8001e7cef
#
_cell.length_a   1.000
_cell.length_b   1.000
_cell.length_c   1.000
_cell.angle_alpha   90.00
_cell.angle_beta   90.00
_cell.angle_gamma   90.00
#
_symmetry.space_group_name_H-M   'P 1'
#
loop_
_entity.id
_entity.type
_entity.pdbx_description
1 polymer ?
#
loop_
_entity_poly.entity_id
_entity_poly.type
_entity_poly.pdbx_seq_one_letter_code
_entity_poly.pdbx_strand_id
1 'polypeptide(L)'
;MVDVGRARRLSKRIGTIVASAIEFEIKDPPLAFVTITDTKVTGDLHDATVYYTVRGETLQDEPDYAGAAAALERAKGTLRTKVGAGTGVRFTPTLSFVLDKVPDTAAHMEDLLARARAADEDLARVRQGAKHAGDADPYRVSGVGETGDDRLDAEDTGDRDRQDD
;
A
#
# COMPACT_ATOMS: atom_id res chain seq x y z
N MET A 1 -18.36 9.41 30.44
CA MET A 1 -18.31 8.37 29.41
C MET A 1 -18.11 9.00 28.05
N VAL A 2 -17.08 8.61 27.39
CA VAL A 2 -16.78 9.04 26.02
C VAL A 2 -17.75 8.30 25.08
N ASP A 3 -18.65 9.02 24.43
CA ASP A 3 -19.57 8.42 23.45
C ASP A 3 -18.90 8.38 22.07
N VAL A 4 -18.13 7.30 21.83
CA VAL A 4 -17.41 7.06 20.57
C VAL A 4 -18.35 7.06 19.36
N GLY A 5 -19.58 6.57 19.52
CA GLY A 5 -20.57 6.56 18.46
C GLY A 5 -21.04 7.96 18.07
N ARG A 6 -21.19 8.83 19.07
CA ARG A 6 -21.55 10.23 18.85
C ARG A 6 -20.40 11.03 18.23
N ALA A 7 -19.19 10.84 18.71
CA ALA A 7 -17.99 11.47 18.14
C ALA A 7 -17.82 11.08 16.67
N ARG A 8 -18.01 9.81 16.32
CA ARG A 8 -17.89 9.32 14.93
C ARG A 8 -18.99 9.88 14.00
N ARG A 9 -20.22 10.03 14.48
CA ARG A 9 -21.30 10.67 13.70
C ARG A 9 -21.02 12.13 13.50
N LEU A 10 -20.55 12.81 14.54
CA LEU A 10 -20.20 14.23 14.48
C LEU A 10 -19.00 14.47 13.53
N SER A 11 -17.96 13.65 13.58
CA SER A 11 -16.82 13.77 12.69
C SER A 11 -17.19 13.68 11.22
N LYS A 12 -18.04 12.69 10.85
CA LYS A 12 -18.54 12.57 9.47
C LYS A 12 -19.30 13.83 9.02
N ARG A 13 -20.17 14.35 9.89
CA ARG A 13 -20.96 15.55 9.60
C ARG A 13 -20.09 16.79 9.45
N ILE A 14 -19.10 16.98 10.32
CA ILE A 14 -18.12 18.05 10.22
C ILE A 14 -17.34 17.94 8.91
N GLY A 15 -16.83 16.76 8.56
CA GLY A 15 -16.11 16.56 7.32
C GLY A 15 -16.93 16.94 6.08
N THR A 16 -18.18 16.55 6.03
CA THR A 16 -19.09 16.92 4.94
C THR A 16 -19.33 18.42 4.86
N ILE A 17 -19.58 19.07 6.01
CA ILE A 17 -19.83 20.54 6.06
C ILE A 17 -18.57 21.29 5.61
N VAL A 18 -17.40 20.92 6.13
CA VAL A 18 -16.14 21.58 5.79
C VAL A 18 -15.82 21.38 4.30
N ALA A 19 -15.95 20.17 3.77
CA ALA A 19 -15.71 19.88 2.35
C ALA A 19 -16.64 20.70 1.45
N SER A 20 -17.94 20.70 1.73
CA SER A 20 -18.92 21.49 0.96
C SER A 20 -18.67 22.99 1.03
N ALA A 21 -18.28 23.50 2.21
CA ALA A 21 -17.98 24.92 2.37
C ALA A 21 -16.74 25.34 1.58
N ILE A 22 -15.70 24.51 1.56
CA ILE A 22 -14.48 24.75 0.77
C ILE A 22 -14.79 24.70 -0.74
N GLU A 23 -15.57 23.74 -1.17
CA GLU A 23 -15.87 23.53 -2.60
C GLU A 23 -16.80 24.59 -3.17
N PHE A 24 -17.86 24.97 -2.45
CA PHE A 24 -18.94 25.79 -3.01
C PHE A 24 -19.04 27.20 -2.46
N GLU A 25 -18.54 27.47 -1.26
CA GLU A 25 -18.84 28.70 -0.57
C GLU A 25 -17.60 29.60 -0.34
N ILE A 26 -16.43 29.01 -0.12
CA ILE A 26 -15.21 29.76 0.14
C ILE A 26 -14.42 29.88 -1.18
N LYS A 27 -14.39 31.08 -1.72
CA LYS A 27 -13.68 31.37 -2.96
C LYS A 27 -12.24 31.83 -2.68
N ASP A 28 -11.43 30.97 -2.13
CA ASP A 28 -9.99 31.20 -1.98
C ASP A 28 -9.25 30.28 -2.96
N PRO A 29 -8.47 30.81 -3.92
CA PRO A 29 -7.87 30.01 -4.99
C PRO A 29 -7.06 28.78 -4.51
N PRO A 30 -6.22 28.89 -3.48
CA PRO A 30 -5.50 27.71 -2.96
C PRO A 30 -6.40 26.60 -2.43
N LEU A 31 -7.64 26.92 -2.01
CA LEU A 31 -8.59 25.91 -1.52
C LEU A 31 -9.23 25.10 -2.62
N ALA A 32 -9.18 25.52 -3.87
CA ALA A 32 -9.70 24.76 -5.02
C ALA A 32 -8.98 23.42 -5.21
N PHE A 33 -7.78 23.31 -4.73
CA PHE A 33 -6.94 22.11 -4.82
C PHE A 33 -6.91 21.27 -3.53
N VAL A 34 -7.62 21.71 -2.49
CA VAL A 34 -7.71 21.03 -1.21
C VAL A 34 -8.85 20.02 -1.22
N THR A 35 -8.57 18.79 -0.79
CA THR A 35 -9.58 17.75 -0.59
C THR A 35 -9.54 17.27 0.85
N ILE A 36 -10.69 17.21 1.51
CA ILE A 36 -10.81 16.68 2.87
C ILE A 36 -10.82 15.16 2.80
N THR A 37 -9.89 14.50 3.48
CA THR A 37 -9.73 13.04 3.45
C THR A 37 -10.36 12.36 4.65
N ASP A 38 -10.21 12.94 5.84
CA ASP A 38 -10.80 12.39 7.06
C ASP A 38 -11.07 13.50 8.09
N THR A 39 -11.87 13.20 9.09
CA THR A 39 -12.14 14.08 10.22
C THR A 39 -12.25 13.27 11.50
N LYS A 40 -11.52 13.66 12.52
CA LYS A 40 -11.57 13.04 13.85
C LYS A 40 -12.04 14.06 14.88
N VAL A 41 -12.94 13.67 15.73
CA VAL A 41 -13.44 14.45 16.84
C VAL A 41 -13.03 13.78 18.14
N THR A 42 -12.53 14.54 19.09
CA THR A 42 -12.20 14.02 20.41
C THR A 42 -13.44 13.53 21.14
N GLY A 43 -13.25 12.59 22.06
CA GLY A 43 -14.38 11.97 22.76
C GLY A 43 -15.22 12.91 23.63
N ASP A 44 -14.61 14.04 24.03
CA ASP A 44 -15.26 15.13 24.75
C ASP A 44 -15.98 16.13 23.82
N LEU A 45 -15.82 15.95 22.49
CA LEU A 45 -16.42 16.76 21.44
C LEU A 45 -15.95 18.22 21.40
N HIS A 46 -14.80 18.54 22.00
CA HIS A 46 -14.26 19.89 22.04
C HIS A 46 -13.32 20.21 20.88
N ASP A 47 -12.61 19.20 20.35
CA ASP A 47 -11.65 19.39 19.28
C ASP A 47 -11.98 18.50 18.09
N ALA A 48 -11.84 19.05 16.89
CA ALA A 48 -12.00 18.37 15.64
C ALA A 48 -10.75 18.56 14.77
N THR A 49 -10.10 17.47 14.44
CA THR A 49 -8.97 17.46 13.51
C THR A 49 -9.47 17.07 12.12
N VAL A 50 -9.27 17.95 11.18
CA VAL A 50 -9.65 17.77 9.77
C VAL A 50 -8.39 17.47 8.99
N TYR A 51 -8.33 16.28 8.39
CA TYR A 51 -7.23 15.86 7.53
C TYR A 51 -7.53 16.27 6.10
N TYR A 52 -6.53 16.79 5.42
CA TYR A 52 -6.66 17.25 4.05
C TYR A 52 -5.46 16.86 3.21
N THR A 53 -5.66 16.73 1.92
CA THR A 53 -4.60 16.63 0.92
C THR A 53 -4.70 17.78 -0.06
N VAL A 54 -3.59 18.08 -0.71
CA VAL A 54 -3.49 19.13 -1.73
C VAL A 54 -2.99 18.48 -3.00
N ARG A 55 -3.61 18.80 -4.13
CA ARG A 55 -3.12 18.38 -5.43
C ARG A 55 -2.52 19.56 -6.17
N GLY A 56 -1.61 19.30 -7.11
CA GLY A 56 -1.15 20.30 -8.07
C GLY A 56 -2.25 20.71 -9.05
N GLU A 57 -2.07 21.79 -9.75
CA GLU A 57 -2.97 22.25 -10.82
C GLU A 57 -3.01 21.21 -11.96
N THR A 58 -1.86 20.63 -12.28
CA THR A 58 -1.73 19.47 -13.16
C THR A 58 -1.14 18.27 -12.41
N LEU A 59 -1.15 17.09 -13.03
CA LEU A 59 -0.54 15.87 -12.45
C LEU A 59 0.98 15.97 -12.28
N GLN A 60 1.62 16.95 -12.91
CA GLN A 60 3.06 17.14 -12.88
C GLN A 60 3.50 18.31 -11.99
N ASP A 61 2.56 19.11 -11.52
CA ASP A 61 2.84 20.26 -10.67
C ASP A 61 2.93 19.85 -9.21
N GLU A 62 3.90 20.43 -8.51
CA GLU A 62 3.97 20.26 -7.07
C GLU A 62 2.80 20.99 -6.38
N PRO A 63 2.14 20.33 -5.39
CA PRO A 63 1.09 20.96 -4.63
C PRO A 63 1.60 22.14 -3.81
N ASP A 64 0.85 23.25 -3.78
CA ASP A 64 1.14 24.37 -2.91
C ASP A 64 0.60 24.12 -1.49
N TYR A 65 1.36 23.37 -0.72
CA TYR A 65 1.01 23.05 0.68
C TYR A 65 0.96 24.27 1.57
N ALA A 66 1.86 25.24 1.37
CA ALA A 66 1.94 26.43 2.20
C ALA A 66 0.76 27.36 1.94
N GLY A 67 0.42 27.58 0.68
CA GLY A 67 -0.76 28.37 0.29
C GLY A 67 -2.06 27.75 0.76
N ALA A 68 -2.21 26.45 0.65
CA ALA A 68 -3.38 25.71 1.13
C ALA A 68 -3.52 25.80 2.66
N ALA A 69 -2.44 25.60 3.42
CA ALA A 69 -2.45 25.71 4.87
C ALA A 69 -2.83 27.13 5.33
N ALA A 70 -2.25 28.15 4.71
CA ALA A 70 -2.56 29.56 5.02
C ALA A 70 -4.02 29.90 4.70
N ALA A 71 -4.55 29.38 3.59
CA ALA A 71 -5.95 29.58 3.18
C ALA A 71 -6.93 28.88 4.16
N LEU A 72 -6.62 27.67 4.61
CA LEU A 72 -7.41 26.97 5.63
C LEU A 72 -7.43 27.72 6.97
N GLU A 73 -6.30 28.28 7.40
CA GLU A 73 -6.25 29.09 8.62
C GLU A 73 -7.07 30.37 8.48
N ARG A 74 -7.06 31.06 7.34
CA ARG A 74 -7.93 32.22 7.08
C ARG A 74 -9.42 31.85 7.11
N ALA A 75 -9.75 30.68 6.52
CA ALA A 75 -11.12 30.18 6.44
C ALA A 75 -11.65 29.59 7.74
N LYS A 76 -10.79 29.31 8.71
CA LYS A 76 -11.09 28.57 9.96
C LYS A 76 -12.28 29.15 10.73
N GLY A 77 -12.36 30.46 10.87
CA GLY A 77 -13.47 31.13 11.56
C GLY A 77 -14.81 30.89 10.85
N THR A 78 -14.83 31.07 9.53
CA THR A 78 -16.02 30.85 8.70
C THR A 78 -16.43 29.37 8.73
N LEU A 79 -15.48 28.45 8.61
CA LEU A 79 -15.72 27.01 8.68
C LEU A 79 -16.29 26.60 10.03
N ARG A 80 -15.75 27.16 11.13
CA ARG A 80 -16.26 26.89 12.48
C ARG A 80 -17.71 27.37 12.66
N THR A 81 -18.05 28.52 12.14
CA THR A 81 -19.43 29.05 12.17
C THR A 81 -20.38 28.11 11.42
N LYS A 82 -19.98 27.64 10.22
CA LYS A 82 -20.78 26.69 9.44
C LYS A 82 -20.94 25.32 10.11
N VAL A 83 -19.89 24.82 10.73
CA VAL A 83 -19.94 23.59 11.52
C VAL A 83 -20.91 23.74 12.68
N GLY A 84 -20.89 24.86 13.41
CA GLY A 84 -21.82 25.14 14.49
C GLY A 84 -23.27 25.15 14.02
N ALA A 85 -23.56 25.88 12.94
CA ALA A 85 -24.88 25.94 12.35
C ALA A 85 -25.37 24.59 11.79
N GLY A 86 -24.47 23.84 11.14
CA GLY A 86 -24.82 22.57 10.47
C GLY A 86 -24.92 21.37 11.39
N THR A 87 -24.24 21.37 12.53
CA THR A 87 -24.25 20.24 13.48
C THR A 87 -25.24 20.40 14.61
N GLY A 88 -25.64 21.64 14.94
CA GLY A 88 -26.56 21.92 16.06
C GLY A 88 -26.02 21.51 17.44
N VAL A 89 -24.70 21.36 17.56
CA VAL A 89 -24.06 21.04 18.84
C VAL A 89 -24.03 22.27 19.76
N ARG A 90 -24.14 22.02 21.05
CA ARG A 90 -24.12 23.11 22.05
C ARG A 90 -22.80 23.86 22.03
N PHE A 91 -21.69 23.14 21.83
CA PHE A 91 -20.35 23.72 21.73
C PHE A 91 -19.74 23.29 20.39
N THR A 92 -19.44 24.28 19.56
CA THR A 92 -18.77 24.03 18.30
C THR A 92 -17.30 23.64 18.55
N PRO A 93 -16.85 22.47 18.09
CA PRO A 93 -15.46 22.06 18.27
C PRO A 93 -14.47 23.05 17.68
N THR A 94 -13.28 23.10 18.27
CA THR A 94 -12.15 23.81 17.69
C THR A 94 -11.66 23.03 16.49
N LEU A 95 -11.53 23.67 15.33
CA LEU A 95 -11.03 23.03 14.12
C LEU A 95 -9.52 23.14 14.05
N SER A 96 -8.86 22.03 13.77
CA SER A 96 -7.43 21.94 13.45
C SER A 96 -7.27 21.24 12.11
N PHE A 97 -6.41 21.77 11.25
CA PHE A 97 -6.16 21.21 9.93
C PHE A 97 -4.80 20.53 9.90
N VAL A 98 -4.75 19.28 9.43
CA VAL A 98 -3.54 18.48 9.36
C VAL A 98 -3.41 17.90 7.95
N LEU A 99 -2.24 18.08 7.34
CA LEU A 99 -1.94 17.47 6.05
C LEU A 99 -1.92 15.96 6.16
N ASP A 100 -2.72 15.30 5.33
CA ASP A 100 -2.75 13.84 5.24
C ASP A 100 -1.65 13.34 4.30
N LYS A 101 -0.63 12.72 4.88
CA LYS A 101 0.52 12.18 4.16
C LYS A 101 0.29 10.76 3.60
N VAL A 102 -0.85 10.15 3.88
CA VAL A 102 -1.15 8.78 3.42
C VAL A 102 -1.17 8.68 1.90
N PRO A 103 -1.79 9.61 1.14
CA PRO A 103 -1.72 9.59 -0.32
C PRO A 103 -0.29 9.68 -0.87
N ASP A 104 0.54 10.56 -0.28
CA ASP A 104 1.94 10.71 -0.68
C ASP A 104 2.77 9.45 -0.38
N THR A 105 2.49 8.79 0.75
CA THR A 105 3.13 7.54 1.12
C THR A 105 2.75 6.41 0.17
N ALA A 106 1.49 6.35 -0.27
CA ALA A 106 1.01 5.37 -1.23
C ALA A 106 1.68 5.55 -2.60
N ALA A 107 1.76 6.78 -3.10
CA ALA A 107 2.45 7.11 -4.35
C ALA A 107 3.94 6.76 -4.29
N HIS A 108 4.61 7.05 -3.18
CA HIS A 108 6.01 6.68 -2.96
C HIS A 108 6.20 5.15 -2.92
N MET A 109 5.28 4.42 -2.29
CA MET A 109 5.30 2.96 -2.26
C MET A 109 5.14 2.36 -3.66
N GLU A 110 4.23 2.90 -4.49
CA GLU A 110 4.05 2.49 -5.88
C GLU A 110 5.30 2.73 -6.72
N ASP A 111 5.98 3.87 -6.55
CA ASP A 111 7.24 4.17 -7.23
C ASP A 111 8.35 3.20 -6.82
N LEU A 112 8.48 2.87 -5.54
CA LEU A 112 9.41 1.87 -5.05
C LEU A 112 9.12 0.47 -5.61
N LEU A 113 7.85 0.08 -5.69
CA LEU A 113 7.44 -1.19 -6.28
C LEU A 113 7.75 -1.24 -7.80
N ALA A 114 7.53 -0.14 -8.52
CA ALA A 114 7.86 -0.04 -9.93
C ALA A 114 9.36 -0.19 -10.17
N ARG A 115 10.20 0.45 -9.36
CA ARG A 115 11.66 0.32 -9.42
C ARG A 115 12.12 -1.10 -9.09
N ALA A 116 11.53 -1.74 -8.09
CA ALA A 116 11.84 -3.12 -7.73
C ALA A 116 11.50 -4.09 -8.87
N ARG A 117 10.34 -3.94 -9.52
CA ARG A 117 9.96 -4.76 -10.68
C ARG A 117 10.92 -4.57 -11.86
N ALA A 118 11.31 -3.33 -12.16
CA ALA A 118 12.27 -3.06 -13.23
C ALA A 118 13.63 -3.71 -12.96
N ALA A 119 14.11 -3.66 -11.71
CA ALA A 119 15.35 -4.32 -11.31
C ALA A 119 15.24 -5.86 -11.41
N ASP A 120 14.12 -6.46 -11.04
CA ASP A 120 13.87 -7.89 -11.17
C ASP A 120 13.82 -8.34 -12.64
N GLU A 121 13.23 -7.55 -13.53
CA GLU A 121 13.20 -7.80 -14.96
C GLU A 121 14.61 -7.74 -15.58
N ASP A 122 15.42 -6.77 -15.18
CA ASP A 122 16.82 -6.67 -15.62
C ASP A 122 17.64 -7.86 -15.13
N LEU A 123 17.43 -8.28 -13.88
CA LEU A 123 18.08 -9.45 -13.31
C LEU A 123 17.66 -10.75 -14.03
N ALA A 124 16.38 -10.87 -14.39
CA ALA A 124 15.86 -11.99 -15.16
C ALA A 124 16.50 -12.04 -16.56
N ARG A 125 16.68 -10.89 -17.21
CA ARG A 125 17.36 -10.78 -18.51
C ARG A 125 18.81 -11.24 -18.42
N VAL A 126 19.54 -10.80 -17.39
CA VAL A 126 20.93 -11.22 -17.14
C VAL A 126 21.03 -12.73 -16.91
N ARG A 127 20.09 -13.31 -16.14
CA ARG A 127 20.02 -14.75 -15.87
C ARG A 127 19.77 -15.58 -17.13
N GLN A 128 18.94 -15.11 -18.05
CA GLN A 128 18.69 -15.80 -19.33
C GLN A 128 19.93 -15.84 -20.23
N GLY A 129 20.81 -14.84 -20.12
CA GLY A 129 22.08 -14.79 -20.87
C GLY A 129 23.26 -15.45 -20.16
N ALA A 130 23.14 -15.81 -18.89
CA ALA A 130 24.21 -16.39 -18.11
C ALA A 130 24.31 -17.91 -18.40
N LYS A 131 25.46 -18.35 -18.87
CA LYS A 131 25.80 -19.79 -18.90
C LYS A 131 26.01 -20.27 -17.46
N HIS A 132 25.47 -21.46 -17.14
CA HIS A 132 25.77 -22.10 -15.89
C HIS A 132 27.29 -22.23 -15.70
N ALA A 133 27.79 -21.76 -14.58
CA ALA A 133 29.20 -21.88 -14.21
C ALA A 133 29.57 -23.26 -13.65
N GLY A 134 28.64 -24.22 -13.66
CA GLY A 134 28.83 -25.57 -13.15
C GLY A 134 28.46 -26.63 -14.18
N ASP A 135 28.90 -27.86 -13.93
CA ASP A 135 28.58 -29.04 -14.74
C ASP A 135 27.05 -29.24 -14.81
N ALA A 136 26.56 -29.64 -15.96
CA ALA A 136 25.13 -29.84 -16.21
C ALA A 136 24.50 -30.94 -15.32
N ASP A 137 25.33 -31.79 -14.75
CA ASP A 137 24.92 -32.81 -13.78
C ASP A 137 25.99 -33.02 -12.70
N PRO A 138 25.91 -32.27 -11.60
CA PRO A 138 26.88 -32.35 -10.51
C PRO A 138 26.83 -33.67 -9.73
N TYR A 139 25.87 -34.54 -10.02
CA TYR A 139 25.73 -35.89 -9.43
C TYR A 139 26.04 -37.00 -10.38
N ARG A 140 26.53 -36.70 -11.60
CA ARG A 140 27.00 -37.73 -12.53
C ARG A 140 28.29 -38.32 -11.99
N VAL A 141 28.20 -39.49 -11.41
CA VAL A 141 29.35 -40.30 -10.98
C VAL A 141 30.15 -40.67 -12.24
N SER A 142 31.34 -40.09 -12.39
CA SER A 142 32.26 -40.41 -13.44
C SER A 142 32.58 -41.90 -13.35
N GLY A 143 32.10 -42.66 -14.35
CA GLY A 143 32.49 -43.95 -14.78
C GLY A 143 33.17 -44.88 -13.77
N VAL A 144 32.47 -45.82 -13.22
CA VAL A 144 33.07 -47.12 -12.94
C VAL A 144 33.27 -47.79 -14.29
N GLY A 145 34.51 -47.88 -14.69
CA GLY A 145 34.92 -48.51 -15.92
C GLY A 145 34.39 -49.96 -16.02
N GLU A 146 33.75 -50.23 -17.12
CA GLU A 146 33.66 -51.59 -17.64
C GLU A 146 35.07 -52.11 -17.85
N THR A 147 35.53 -52.94 -16.98
CA THR A 147 36.52 -53.93 -17.31
C THR A 147 35.76 -55.23 -17.52
N GLY A 148 35.73 -55.62 -18.78
CA GLY A 148 35.18 -56.86 -19.24
C GLY A 148 35.97 -58.06 -18.81
N ASP A 149 35.40 -59.15 -19.21
CA ASP A 149 36.01 -60.48 -19.35
C ASP A 149 36.05 -61.33 -18.08
N ASP A 150 35.55 -62.47 -18.00
CA ASP A 150 35.83 -63.63 -18.82
C ASP A 150 34.87 -64.74 -18.42
N ARG A 151 34.41 -65.44 -19.45
CA ARG A 151 33.99 -66.80 -19.48
C ARG A 151 34.29 -67.66 -18.24
N LEU A 152 33.37 -68.51 -17.90
CA LEU A 152 33.59 -69.95 -17.88
C LEU A 152 32.24 -70.70 -17.82
N ASP A 153 32.09 -71.52 -18.81
CA ASP A 153 31.20 -72.65 -18.97
C ASP A 153 31.22 -73.60 -17.77
N ALA A 154 30.13 -74.25 -17.55
CA ALA A 154 29.96 -75.68 -17.29
C ALA A 154 28.53 -75.90 -16.76
N GLU A 155 27.68 -76.40 -17.59
CA GLU A 155 27.14 -77.75 -17.54
C GLU A 155 27.03 -78.34 -16.11
N ASP A 156 25.87 -78.73 -15.73
CA ASP A 156 25.44 -80.09 -15.78
C ASP A 156 24.14 -80.38 -15.00
N THR A 157 23.23 -80.94 -15.72
CA THR A 157 22.29 -82.01 -15.39
C THR A 157 21.74 -82.21 -13.97
N GLY A 158 20.48 -82.54 -13.97
CA GLY A 158 19.90 -83.53 -13.07
C GLY A 158 18.66 -83.03 -12.34
N ASP A 159 17.53 -83.24 -12.88
CA ASP A 159 16.61 -84.37 -12.91
C ASP A 159 15.97 -84.72 -11.52
N ARG A 160 14.72 -84.90 -11.64
CA ARG A 160 13.81 -85.74 -10.82
C ARG A 160 13.11 -85.01 -9.63
N ASP A 161 11.90 -84.81 -9.87
CA ASP A 161 10.77 -85.73 -9.69
C ASP A 161 10.20 -85.81 -8.27
N ARG A 162 8.89 -85.78 -8.25
CA ARG A 162 7.92 -86.33 -7.31
C ARG A 162 7.40 -85.27 -6.26
N GLN A 163 6.17 -84.96 -6.45
CA GLN A 163 4.93 -85.64 -6.10
C GLN A 163 4.59 -85.62 -4.63
N ASP A 164 3.37 -85.21 -4.48
CA ASP A 164 2.41 -85.56 -3.40
C ASP A 164 2.61 -84.89 -2.03
N ASP A 165 1.70 -84.23 -1.51
CA ASP A 165 0.28 -84.40 -1.19
C ASP A 165 -0.37 -83.02 -0.95
#